data_b9058ecdafbc1fed486cbc7ad38372bb
#
_entry.id   b9058ecdafbc1fed486cbc7ad38372bb
#
_cell.length_a   1.000
_cell.length_b   1.000
_cell.length_c   1.000
_cell.angle_alpha   90.00
_cell.angle_beta   90.00
_cell.angle_gamma   90.00
#
_symmetry.space_group_name_H-M   'P 1'
#
loop_
_entity.id
_entity.type
_entity.pdbx_description
1 polymer ?
#
loop_
_entity_poly.entity_id
_entity_poly.type
_entity_poly.pdbx_seq_one_letter_code
_entity_poly.pdbx_strand_id
1 'polypeptide(L)'
;MSDTLVLEGLEKGYNRGKPGEVQVLRGASLSVAAGEVVALVAPSGAGKSTLLHIAGLLDTPDAGSVLLGGRNMDGLGDRARTEARRAEVGFIYQFHHLLPEFSALENVTIPQRANGLAKPEAEARARQLLTLVGVAPRADHRPAALSGGEQQRVAFCRALANGPRLLLADEPTGNLDPAASDTVFAALMALVRETGMAALIATHNLDLAARMDRIVRLEQGRVV
;
A
#
# COMPACT_ATOMS: atom_id res chain seq x y z
N MET A 1 12.67 11.65 -14.86
CA MET A 1 11.38 11.03 -14.50
C MET A 1 10.81 11.83 -13.36
N SER A 2 9.52 12.13 -13.35
CA SER A 2 8.90 12.87 -12.24
C SER A 2 8.60 11.90 -11.08
N ASP A 3 8.82 12.35 -9.84
CA ASP A 3 8.50 11.55 -8.66
C ASP A 3 6.98 11.41 -8.50
N THR A 4 6.55 10.19 -8.21
CA THR A 4 5.14 9.88 -7.93
C THR A 4 4.79 10.26 -6.49
N LEU A 5 5.71 10.00 -5.55
CA LEU A 5 5.58 10.36 -4.14
C LEU A 5 6.80 11.17 -3.71
N VAL A 6 6.57 12.29 -3.01
CA VAL A 6 7.62 13.02 -2.31
C VAL A 6 7.16 13.32 -0.90
N LEU A 7 7.96 12.94 0.07
CA LEU A 7 7.78 13.23 1.49
C LEU A 7 8.93 14.13 1.91
N GLU A 8 8.64 15.30 2.48
CA GLU A 8 9.65 16.29 2.86
C GLU A 8 9.52 16.66 4.33
N GLY A 9 10.57 16.38 5.09
CA GLY A 9 10.70 16.82 6.48
C GLY A 9 9.58 16.39 7.41
N LEU A 10 9.01 15.20 7.20
CA LEU A 10 7.84 14.74 7.96
C LEU A 10 8.14 14.60 9.45
N GLU A 11 7.36 15.28 10.27
CA GLU A 11 7.33 15.10 11.72
C GLU A 11 5.99 14.51 12.15
N LYS A 12 6.03 13.57 13.09
CA LYS A 12 4.84 13.00 13.68
C LYS A 12 5.09 12.53 15.10
N GLY A 13 4.28 13.03 16.02
CA GLY A 13 4.23 12.59 17.41
C GLY A 13 2.84 12.19 17.84
N TYR A 14 2.75 11.37 18.86
CA TYR A 14 1.48 10.97 19.48
C TYR A 14 1.50 11.32 20.97
N ASN A 15 0.32 11.56 21.52
CA ASN A 15 0.10 11.90 22.95
C ASN A 15 0.85 13.17 23.39
N ARG A 16 0.98 14.19 22.53
CA ARG A 16 1.70 15.43 22.85
C ARG A 16 1.20 16.06 24.15
N GLY A 17 2.14 16.38 25.04
CA GLY A 17 1.84 16.98 26.35
C GLY A 17 1.15 16.04 27.34
N LYS A 18 1.13 14.74 27.08
CA LYS A 18 0.53 13.72 27.95
C LYS A 18 1.57 12.65 28.33
N PRO A 19 1.33 11.90 29.44
CA PRO A 19 2.13 10.73 29.75
C PRO A 19 2.12 9.75 28.55
N GLY A 20 3.31 9.28 28.13
CA GLY A 20 3.45 8.41 26.97
C GLY A 20 3.59 9.16 25.63
N GLU A 21 3.99 10.42 25.66
CA GLU A 21 4.36 11.16 24.46
C GLU A 21 5.50 10.45 23.71
N VAL A 22 5.30 10.21 22.42
CA VAL A 22 6.27 9.56 21.53
C VAL A 22 6.41 10.35 20.25
N GLN A 23 7.61 10.80 19.92
CA GLN A 23 7.96 11.37 18.61
C GLN A 23 8.41 10.23 17.70
N VAL A 24 7.58 9.92 16.69
CA VAL A 24 7.79 8.77 15.80
C VAL A 24 8.58 9.16 14.55
N LEU A 25 8.21 10.26 13.88
CA LEU A 25 8.97 10.80 12.74
C LEU A 25 9.64 12.12 13.14
N ARG A 26 10.88 12.32 12.68
CA ARG A 26 11.76 13.42 13.10
C ARG A 26 12.44 14.08 11.89
N GLY A 27 11.64 14.57 10.92
CA GLY A 27 12.14 15.14 9.67
C GLY A 27 12.42 14.07 8.62
N ALA A 28 11.56 13.04 8.53
CA ALA A 28 11.70 11.97 7.54
C ALA A 28 11.42 12.51 6.13
N SER A 29 12.36 12.27 5.21
CA SER A 29 12.22 12.66 3.78
C SER A 29 12.49 11.46 2.89
N LEU A 30 11.68 11.30 1.83
CA LEU A 30 11.76 10.18 0.88
C LEU A 30 11.09 10.58 -0.41
N SER A 31 11.65 10.21 -1.56
CA SER A 31 10.94 10.23 -2.83
C SER A 31 10.86 8.84 -3.46
N VAL A 32 9.81 8.62 -4.25
CA VAL A 32 9.62 7.40 -5.06
C VAL A 32 9.27 7.84 -6.47
N ALA A 33 10.12 7.49 -7.44
CA ALA A 33 9.92 7.82 -8.84
C ALA A 33 8.82 6.95 -9.48
N ALA A 34 8.28 7.39 -10.61
CA ALA A 34 7.33 6.60 -11.38
C ALA A 34 7.97 5.27 -11.83
N GLY A 35 7.30 4.16 -11.56
CA GLY A 35 7.78 2.81 -11.86
C GLY A 35 8.85 2.26 -10.92
N GLU A 36 9.30 3.05 -9.94
CA GLU A 36 10.29 2.62 -8.93
C GLU A 36 9.62 1.83 -7.81
N VAL A 37 10.29 0.76 -7.37
CA VAL A 37 9.90 -0.04 -6.20
C VAL A 37 10.92 0.15 -5.10
N VAL A 38 10.52 0.80 -4.02
CA VAL A 38 11.39 1.11 -2.88
C VAL A 38 11.04 0.23 -1.69
N ALA A 39 12.04 -0.44 -1.13
CA ALA A 39 11.93 -1.13 0.15
C ALA A 39 12.15 -0.16 1.31
N LEU A 40 11.23 -0.09 2.25
CA LEU A 40 11.38 0.61 3.52
C LEU A 40 11.68 -0.40 4.63
N VAL A 41 12.93 -0.45 5.06
CA VAL A 41 13.37 -1.38 6.10
C VAL A 41 13.52 -0.64 7.43
N ALA A 42 12.97 -1.22 8.49
CA ALA A 42 13.16 -0.72 9.84
C ALA A 42 12.77 -1.76 10.89
N PRO A 43 13.29 -1.66 12.12
CA PRO A 43 12.83 -2.48 13.24
C PRO A 43 11.34 -2.32 13.51
N SER A 44 10.76 -3.28 14.23
CA SER A 44 9.37 -3.16 14.70
C SER A 44 9.24 -1.92 15.60
N GLY A 45 8.14 -1.18 15.44
CA GLY A 45 7.88 0.05 16.22
C GLY A 45 8.66 1.30 15.76
N ALA A 46 9.50 1.22 14.73
CA ALA A 46 10.30 2.36 14.26
C ALA A 46 9.50 3.45 13.51
N GLY A 47 8.19 3.22 13.24
CA GLY A 47 7.33 4.20 12.58
C GLY A 47 7.03 3.92 11.10
N LYS A 48 7.34 2.71 10.57
CA LYS A 48 7.01 2.32 9.17
C LYS A 48 5.55 2.56 8.82
N SER A 49 4.64 2.00 9.62
CA SER A 49 3.19 2.14 9.38
C SER A 49 2.75 3.60 9.47
N THR A 50 3.30 4.39 10.40
CA THR A 50 3.03 5.84 10.49
C THR A 50 3.45 6.57 9.21
N LEU A 51 4.64 6.29 8.68
CA LEU A 51 5.13 6.89 7.44
C LEU A 51 4.26 6.47 6.25
N LEU A 52 3.89 5.19 6.14
CA LEU A 52 2.99 4.70 5.09
C LEU A 52 1.58 5.31 5.22
N HIS A 53 1.05 5.47 6.43
CA HIS A 53 -0.27 6.08 6.63
C HIS A 53 -0.28 7.56 6.21
N ILE A 54 0.79 8.31 6.50
CA ILE A 54 0.92 9.69 6.06
C ILE A 54 1.09 9.74 4.54
N ALA A 55 1.98 8.93 3.96
CA ALA A 55 2.17 8.82 2.51
C ALA A 55 0.88 8.46 1.77
N GLY A 56 0.04 7.62 2.38
CA GLY A 56 -1.26 7.18 1.86
C GLY A 56 -2.44 8.09 2.23
N LEU A 57 -2.19 9.25 2.83
CA LEU A 57 -3.23 10.21 3.22
C LEU A 57 -4.26 9.66 4.24
N LEU A 58 -3.89 8.63 5.00
CA LEU A 58 -4.70 8.07 6.10
C LEU A 58 -4.49 8.86 7.40
N ASP A 59 -3.29 9.43 7.57
CA ASP A 59 -2.95 10.32 8.68
C ASP A 59 -2.36 11.64 8.13
N THR A 60 -2.21 12.64 8.99
CA THR A 60 -1.57 13.91 8.67
C THR A 60 -0.27 14.06 9.45
N PRO A 61 0.80 14.57 8.84
CA PRO A 61 2.00 14.92 9.58
C PRO A 61 1.72 16.12 10.49
N ASP A 62 2.53 16.28 11.53
CA ASP A 62 2.51 17.47 12.38
C ASP A 62 3.30 18.63 11.75
N ALA A 63 4.31 18.31 10.92
CA ALA A 63 5.07 19.23 10.08
C ALA A 63 5.65 18.46 8.88
N GLY A 64 6.11 19.20 7.88
CA GLY A 64 6.58 18.65 6.61
C GLY A 64 5.48 18.60 5.56
N SER A 65 5.78 18.04 4.40
CA SER A 65 4.87 18.02 3.26
C SER A 65 4.78 16.64 2.57
N VAL A 66 3.63 16.40 1.94
CA VAL A 66 3.35 15.22 1.11
C VAL A 66 2.94 15.68 -0.28
N LEU A 67 3.72 15.29 -1.30
CA LEU A 67 3.35 15.50 -2.69
C LEU A 67 3.03 14.14 -3.34
N LEU A 68 1.88 14.05 -3.99
CA LEU A 68 1.45 12.88 -4.76
C LEU A 68 1.20 13.28 -6.21
N GLY A 69 1.94 12.68 -7.14
CA GLY A 69 1.88 13.05 -8.56
C GLY A 69 2.19 14.53 -8.81
N GLY A 70 3.11 15.11 -8.05
CA GLY A 70 3.49 16.53 -8.13
C GLY A 70 2.48 17.50 -7.49
N ARG A 71 1.35 17.00 -6.93
CA ARG A 71 0.37 17.83 -6.23
C ARG A 71 0.63 17.82 -4.73
N ASN A 72 0.67 19.00 -4.12
CA ASN A 72 0.76 19.11 -2.66
C ASN A 72 -0.56 18.66 -2.01
N MET A 73 -0.47 17.77 -1.02
CA MET A 73 -1.60 17.22 -0.26
C MET A 73 -1.81 17.91 1.09
N ASP A 74 -0.95 18.87 1.44
CA ASP A 74 -1.04 19.57 2.71
C ASP A 74 -2.25 20.50 2.74
N GLY A 75 -2.88 20.63 3.91
CA GLY A 75 -4.04 21.49 4.10
C GLY A 75 -5.33 21.04 3.40
N LEU A 76 -5.31 19.90 2.68
CA LEU A 76 -6.53 19.35 2.11
C LEU A 76 -7.48 18.83 3.20
N GLY A 77 -8.76 19.19 3.08
CA GLY A 77 -9.80 18.64 3.93
C GLY A 77 -10.03 17.14 3.67
N ASP A 78 -10.67 16.45 4.61
CA ASP A 78 -10.87 15.00 4.58
C ASP A 78 -11.51 14.47 3.30
N ARG A 79 -12.44 15.21 2.71
CA ARG A 79 -13.09 14.83 1.44
C ARG A 79 -12.07 14.77 0.30
N ALA A 80 -11.27 15.82 0.11
CA ALA A 80 -10.29 15.90 -0.97
C ALA A 80 -9.17 14.84 -0.78
N ARG A 81 -8.72 14.59 0.46
CA ARG A 81 -7.77 13.52 0.79
C ARG A 81 -8.35 12.13 0.48
N THR A 82 -9.62 11.91 0.81
CA THR A 82 -10.31 10.65 0.53
C THR A 82 -10.47 10.43 -0.97
N GLU A 83 -10.78 11.46 -1.74
CA GLU A 83 -10.88 11.40 -3.20
C GLU A 83 -9.51 11.08 -3.83
N ALA A 84 -8.43 11.75 -3.40
CA ALA A 84 -7.08 11.51 -3.87
C ALA A 84 -6.62 10.07 -3.51
N ARG A 85 -6.79 9.64 -2.27
CA ARG A 85 -6.45 8.29 -1.82
C ARG A 85 -7.18 7.23 -2.63
N ARG A 86 -8.49 7.37 -2.81
CA ARG A 86 -9.32 6.41 -3.55
C ARG A 86 -8.89 6.27 -5.01
N ALA A 87 -8.48 7.36 -5.65
CA ALA A 87 -8.13 7.37 -7.06
C ALA A 87 -6.66 7.00 -7.32
N GLU A 88 -5.76 7.38 -6.43
CA GLU A 88 -4.32 7.40 -6.74
C GLU A 88 -3.47 6.46 -5.88
N VAL A 89 -4.01 5.93 -4.76
CA VAL A 89 -3.26 5.09 -3.83
C VAL A 89 -3.88 3.72 -3.67
N GLY A 90 -3.09 2.67 -3.86
CA GLY A 90 -3.40 1.30 -3.46
C GLY A 90 -2.76 0.98 -2.12
N PHE A 91 -3.49 0.35 -1.21
CA PHE A 91 -2.97 -0.03 0.10
C PHE A 91 -3.03 -1.54 0.31
N ILE A 92 -1.90 -2.14 0.71
CA ILE A 92 -1.78 -3.54 1.13
C ILE A 92 -1.29 -3.55 2.57
N TYR A 93 -1.98 -4.31 3.40
CA TYR A 93 -1.63 -4.50 4.80
C TYR A 93 -1.07 -5.91 5.05
N GLN A 94 -0.39 -6.08 6.16
CA GLN A 94 0.09 -7.37 6.63
C GLN A 94 -1.06 -8.39 6.76
N PHE A 95 -2.20 -7.96 7.33
CA PHE A 95 -3.45 -8.72 7.27
C PHE A 95 -4.25 -8.28 6.05
N HIS A 96 -4.78 -9.23 5.31
CA HIS A 96 -5.47 -8.98 4.03
C HIS A 96 -6.71 -8.06 4.16
N HIS A 97 -7.36 -8.01 5.34
CA HIS A 97 -8.57 -7.21 5.63
C HIS A 97 -9.65 -7.34 4.54
N LEU A 98 -9.84 -8.53 4.01
CA LEU A 98 -10.94 -8.79 3.10
C LEU A 98 -12.27 -8.72 3.87
N LEU A 99 -13.30 -8.24 3.20
CA LEU A 99 -14.66 -8.21 3.73
C LEU A 99 -15.21 -9.64 3.72
N PRO A 100 -15.47 -10.25 4.88
CA PRO A 100 -15.74 -11.70 4.98
C PRO A 100 -17.09 -12.10 4.37
N GLU A 101 -18.05 -11.17 4.28
CA GLU A 101 -19.39 -11.38 3.71
C GLU A 101 -19.38 -11.40 2.18
N PHE A 102 -18.34 -10.87 1.55
CA PHE A 102 -18.21 -10.71 0.11
C PHE A 102 -17.25 -11.72 -0.50
N SER A 103 -17.55 -12.16 -1.72
CA SER A 103 -16.66 -13.01 -2.49
C SER A 103 -15.33 -12.31 -2.85
N ALA A 104 -14.34 -13.07 -3.36
CA ALA A 104 -13.09 -12.50 -3.87
C ALA A 104 -13.36 -11.46 -4.97
N LEU A 105 -14.26 -11.76 -5.91
CA LEU A 105 -14.67 -10.84 -6.98
C LEU A 105 -15.28 -9.56 -6.41
N GLU A 106 -16.20 -9.68 -5.47
CA GLU A 106 -16.87 -8.54 -4.85
C GLU A 106 -15.88 -7.67 -4.05
N ASN A 107 -14.97 -8.26 -3.30
CA ASN A 107 -13.91 -7.52 -2.60
C ASN A 107 -13.09 -6.62 -3.53
N VAL A 108 -12.82 -7.08 -4.76
CA VAL A 108 -12.09 -6.30 -5.78
C VAL A 108 -13.02 -5.32 -6.50
N THR A 109 -14.30 -5.62 -6.64
CA THR A 109 -15.29 -4.77 -7.33
C THR A 109 -15.72 -3.57 -6.49
N ILE A 110 -15.85 -3.72 -5.17
CA ILE A 110 -16.35 -2.69 -4.24
C ILE A 110 -15.60 -1.34 -4.37
N PRO A 111 -14.26 -1.26 -4.32
CA PRO A 111 -13.57 0.03 -4.45
C PRO A 111 -13.80 0.70 -5.80
N GLN A 112 -13.97 -0.05 -6.87
CA GLN A 112 -14.28 0.47 -8.20
C GLN A 112 -15.70 1.06 -8.25
N ARG A 113 -16.66 0.36 -7.66
CA ARG A 113 -18.03 0.84 -7.50
C ARG A 113 -18.10 2.12 -6.67
N ALA A 114 -17.35 2.16 -5.58
CA ALA A 114 -17.22 3.38 -4.76
C ALA A 114 -16.58 4.55 -5.52
N ASN A 115 -15.77 4.24 -6.54
CA ASN A 115 -15.18 5.24 -7.46
C ASN A 115 -16.08 5.59 -8.66
N GLY A 116 -17.31 5.06 -8.72
CA GLY A 116 -18.31 5.40 -9.73
C GLY A 116 -18.34 4.51 -10.96
N LEU A 117 -17.49 3.47 -11.03
CA LEU A 117 -17.47 2.56 -12.19
C LEU A 117 -18.77 1.73 -12.26
N ALA A 118 -19.33 1.49 -13.44
CA ALA A 118 -20.50 0.65 -13.60
C ALA A 118 -20.21 -0.82 -13.20
N LYS A 119 -21.25 -1.54 -12.69
CA LYS A 119 -21.04 -2.91 -12.17
C LYS A 119 -20.40 -3.87 -13.19
N PRO A 120 -20.86 -3.94 -14.45
CA PRO A 120 -20.27 -4.86 -15.43
C PRO A 120 -18.77 -4.57 -15.72
N GLU A 121 -18.42 -3.29 -15.79
CA GLU A 121 -17.03 -2.85 -16.03
C GLU A 121 -16.14 -3.17 -14.84
N ALA A 122 -16.63 -2.92 -13.61
CA ALA A 122 -15.92 -3.24 -12.38
C ALA A 122 -15.69 -4.76 -12.23
N GLU A 123 -16.69 -5.59 -12.56
CA GLU A 123 -16.55 -7.04 -12.53
C GLU A 123 -15.57 -7.55 -13.60
N ALA A 124 -15.62 -7.01 -14.81
CA ALA A 124 -14.69 -7.36 -15.88
C ALA A 124 -13.23 -7.04 -15.47
N ARG A 125 -12.99 -5.84 -14.95
CA ARG A 125 -11.68 -5.44 -14.43
C ARG A 125 -11.23 -6.30 -13.26
N ALA A 126 -12.13 -6.61 -12.32
CA ALA A 126 -11.81 -7.46 -11.17
C ALA A 126 -11.42 -8.88 -11.62
N ARG A 127 -12.14 -9.49 -12.59
CA ARG A 127 -11.78 -10.80 -13.15
C ARG A 127 -10.42 -10.78 -13.84
N GLN A 128 -10.09 -9.73 -14.58
CA GLN A 128 -8.76 -9.57 -15.17
C GLN A 128 -7.66 -9.59 -14.10
N LEU A 129 -7.80 -8.79 -13.04
CA LEU A 129 -6.83 -8.75 -11.93
C LEU A 129 -6.69 -10.10 -11.22
N LEU A 130 -7.81 -10.77 -10.93
CA LEU A 130 -7.80 -12.10 -10.31
C LEU A 130 -7.12 -13.15 -11.20
N THR A 131 -7.25 -13.01 -12.53
CA THR A 131 -6.57 -13.89 -13.49
C THR A 131 -5.06 -13.67 -13.46
N LEU A 132 -4.59 -12.42 -13.44
CA LEU A 132 -3.16 -12.07 -13.39
C LEU A 132 -2.45 -12.67 -12.18
N VAL A 133 -3.14 -12.77 -11.03
CA VAL A 133 -2.57 -13.36 -9.82
C VAL A 133 -2.92 -14.84 -9.59
N GLY A 134 -3.55 -15.48 -10.59
CA GLY A 134 -3.84 -16.93 -10.56
C GLY A 134 -4.94 -17.34 -9.57
N VAL A 135 -5.87 -16.44 -9.21
CA VAL A 135 -7.01 -16.73 -8.30
C VAL A 135 -8.38 -16.63 -8.97
N ALA A 136 -8.43 -16.53 -10.29
CA ALA A 136 -9.70 -16.48 -11.04
C ALA A 136 -10.65 -17.65 -10.75
N PRO A 137 -10.20 -18.92 -10.58
CA PRO A 137 -11.07 -20.04 -10.23
C PRO A 137 -11.74 -19.89 -8.84
N ARG A 138 -11.23 -18.96 -8.01
CA ARG A 138 -11.73 -18.67 -6.67
C ARG A 138 -12.58 -17.40 -6.60
N ALA A 139 -12.89 -16.77 -7.74
CA ALA A 139 -13.57 -15.47 -7.81
C ALA A 139 -14.86 -15.40 -6.97
N ASP A 140 -15.65 -16.46 -6.97
CA ASP A 140 -16.93 -16.53 -6.28
C ASP A 140 -16.84 -17.08 -4.84
N HIS A 141 -15.62 -17.41 -4.37
CA HIS A 141 -15.40 -17.89 -3.01
C HIS A 141 -15.29 -16.72 -2.02
N ARG A 142 -15.83 -16.91 -0.82
CA ARG A 142 -15.65 -15.99 0.31
C ARG A 142 -14.27 -16.19 0.95
N PRO A 143 -13.73 -15.18 1.66
CA PRO A 143 -12.41 -15.27 2.29
C PRO A 143 -12.17 -16.52 3.13
N ALA A 144 -13.18 -16.99 3.88
CA ALA A 144 -13.05 -18.18 4.70
C ALA A 144 -12.78 -19.48 3.90
N ALA A 145 -13.07 -19.51 2.61
CA ALA A 145 -12.82 -20.64 1.70
C ALA A 145 -11.53 -20.48 0.88
N LEU A 146 -10.71 -19.46 1.18
CA LEU A 146 -9.44 -19.17 0.52
C LEU A 146 -8.27 -19.46 1.46
N SER A 147 -7.17 -19.97 0.92
CA SER A 147 -5.89 -20.05 1.66
C SER A 147 -5.36 -18.63 1.96
N GLY A 148 -4.47 -18.49 2.94
CA GLY A 148 -3.87 -17.21 3.29
C GLY A 148 -3.19 -16.51 2.10
N GLY A 149 -2.47 -17.28 1.28
CA GLY A 149 -1.85 -16.76 0.06
C GLY A 149 -2.86 -16.33 -1.02
N GLU A 150 -3.99 -17.05 -1.17
CA GLU A 150 -5.08 -16.63 -2.06
C GLU A 150 -5.74 -15.35 -1.56
N GLN A 151 -6.01 -15.25 -0.24
CA GLN A 151 -6.56 -14.05 0.38
C GLN A 151 -5.66 -12.84 0.16
N GLN A 152 -4.35 -13.00 0.31
CA GLN A 152 -3.39 -11.92 0.10
C GLN A 152 -3.35 -11.49 -1.36
N ARG A 153 -3.37 -12.44 -2.32
CA ARG A 153 -3.45 -12.09 -3.76
C ARG A 153 -4.76 -11.37 -4.11
N VAL A 154 -5.90 -11.73 -3.49
CA VAL A 154 -7.15 -10.97 -3.64
C VAL A 154 -7.01 -9.55 -3.07
N ALA A 155 -6.35 -9.39 -1.92
CA ALA A 155 -6.07 -8.07 -1.36
C ALA A 155 -5.19 -7.21 -2.28
N PHE A 156 -4.23 -7.80 -3.00
CA PHE A 156 -3.46 -7.11 -4.04
C PHE A 156 -4.36 -6.62 -5.17
N CYS A 157 -5.24 -7.50 -5.69
CA CYS A 157 -6.20 -7.10 -6.74
C CYS A 157 -7.09 -5.95 -6.27
N ARG A 158 -7.55 -5.98 -5.01
CA ARG A 158 -8.35 -4.90 -4.42
C ARG A 158 -7.58 -3.58 -4.35
N ALA A 159 -6.31 -3.61 -3.95
CA ALA A 159 -5.46 -2.42 -3.90
C ALA A 159 -5.24 -1.80 -5.29
N LEU A 160 -5.18 -2.64 -6.34
CA LEU A 160 -4.95 -2.23 -7.72
C LEU A 160 -6.24 -1.94 -8.52
N ALA A 161 -7.38 -2.16 -7.93
CA ALA A 161 -8.69 -2.14 -8.62
C ALA A 161 -8.95 -0.81 -9.36
N ASN A 162 -8.62 0.32 -8.73
CA ASN A 162 -8.82 1.66 -9.29
C ASN A 162 -7.67 2.15 -10.19
N GLY A 163 -6.66 1.32 -10.49
CA GLY A 163 -5.51 1.73 -11.26
C GLY A 163 -4.67 2.82 -10.59
N PRO A 164 -4.27 2.63 -9.32
CA PRO A 164 -3.51 3.64 -8.60
C PRO A 164 -2.15 3.89 -9.25
N ARG A 165 -1.59 5.09 -9.04
CA ARG A 165 -0.22 5.39 -9.44
C ARG A 165 0.82 5.05 -8.38
N LEU A 166 0.39 4.91 -7.13
CA LEU A 166 1.22 4.57 -5.98
C LEU A 166 0.66 3.36 -5.24
N LEU A 167 1.50 2.38 -4.99
CA LEU A 167 1.23 1.26 -4.11
C LEU A 167 1.99 1.44 -2.80
N LEU A 168 1.28 1.36 -1.68
CA LEU A 168 1.84 1.31 -0.33
C LEU A 168 1.57 -0.07 0.25
N ALA A 169 2.61 -0.75 0.71
CA ALA A 169 2.45 -2.07 1.31
C ALA A 169 3.17 -2.14 2.66
N ASP A 170 2.45 -2.59 3.69
CA ASP A 170 3.00 -2.81 5.03
C ASP A 170 3.09 -4.31 5.29
N GLU A 171 4.32 -4.87 5.25
CA GLU A 171 4.62 -6.29 5.46
C GLU A 171 3.72 -7.24 4.64
N PRO A 172 3.64 -7.10 3.29
CA PRO A 172 2.59 -7.72 2.47
C PRO A 172 2.61 -9.26 2.47
N THR A 173 3.65 -9.88 3.01
CA THR A 173 3.79 -11.33 3.13
C THR A 173 4.11 -11.80 4.55
N GLY A 174 4.06 -10.90 5.54
CA GLY A 174 4.54 -11.16 6.89
C GLY A 174 3.77 -12.24 7.66
N ASN A 175 2.58 -12.63 7.22
CA ASN A 175 1.74 -13.66 7.83
C ASN A 175 1.73 -14.99 7.06
N LEU A 176 2.60 -15.13 6.05
CA LEU A 176 2.68 -16.32 5.21
C LEU A 176 3.91 -17.15 5.57
N ASP A 177 3.84 -18.45 5.33
CA ASP A 177 5.03 -19.30 5.37
C ASP A 177 6.03 -18.89 4.27
N PRO A 178 7.32 -19.24 4.38
CA PRO A 178 8.35 -18.79 3.45
C PRO A 178 8.06 -19.10 1.98
N ALA A 179 7.55 -20.30 1.66
CA ALA A 179 7.29 -20.72 0.29
C ALA A 179 6.10 -19.95 -0.32
N ALA A 180 5.02 -19.76 0.46
CA ALA A 180 3.89 -18.94 0.07
C ALA A 180 4.30 -17.46 -0.05
N SER A 181 5.16 -16.94 0.84
CA SER A 181 5.68 -15.59 0.82
C SER A 181 6.39 -15.27 -0.49
N ASP A 182 7.30 -16.14 -0.94
CA ASP A 182 8.02 -15.96 -2.20
C ASP A 182 7.09 -15.94 -3.40
N THR A 183 6.14 -16.87 -3.46
CA THR A 183 5.17 -16.95 -4.55
C THR A 183 4.29 -15.70 -4.60
N VAL A 184 3.77 -15.27 -3.47
CA VAL A 184 2.89 -14.11 -3.33
C VAL A 184 3.65 -12.81 -3.63
N PHE A 185 4.90 -12.70 -3.14
CA PHE A 185 5.74 -11.54 -3.43
C PHE A 185 6.09 -11.44 -4.92
N ALA A 186 6.43 -12.58 -5.57
CA ALA A 186 6.68 -12.59 -7.01
C ALA A 186 5.45 -12.11 -7.82
N ALA A 187 4.24 -12.54 -7.43
CA ALA A 187 3.01 -12.07 -8.05
C ALA A 187 2.80 -10.55 -7.86
N LEU A 188 3.08 -10.02 -6.66
CA LEU A 188 3.02 -8.58 -6.39
C LEU A 188 4.00 -7.80 -7.29
N MET A 189 5.26 -8.24 -7.35
CA MET A 189 6.29 -7.58 -8.17
C MET A 189 5.94 -7.61 -9.66
N ALA A 190 5.40 -8.72 -10.16
CA ALA A 190 4.94 -8.83 -11.54
C ALA A 190 3.85 -7.80 -11.85
N LEU A 191 2.83 -7.68 -10.98
CA LEU A 191 1.76 -6.70 -11.13
C LEU A 191 2.28 -5.26 -11.11
N VAL A 192 3.17 -4.92 -10.18
CA VAL A 192 3.75 -3.57 -10.08
C VAL A 192 4.54 -3.23 -11.35
N ARG A 193 5.34 -4.17 -11.86
CA ARG A 193 6.13 -3.98 -13.09
C ARG A 193 5.25 -3.85 -14.33
N GLU A 194 4.23 -4.70 -14.45
CA GLU A 194 3.29 -4.67 -15.59
C GLU A 194 2.52 -3.35 -15.66
N THR A 195 2.12 -2.81 -14.50
CA THR A 195 1.35 -1.56 -14.43
C THR A 195 2.22 -0.30 -14.46
N GLY A 196 3.54 -0.42 -14.25
CA GLY A 196 4.47 0.72 -14.19
C GLY A 196 4.21 1.69 -13.03
N MET A 197 3.49 1.25 -11.99
CA MET A 197 3.22 2.08 -10.82
C MET A 197 4.44 2.20 -9.92
N ALA A 198 4.51 3.29 -9.15
CA ALA A 198 5.47 3.43 -8.07
C ALA A 198 5.04 2.58 -6.88
N ALA A 199 5.99 2.01 -6.13
CA ALA A 199 5.67 1.25 -4.92
C ALA A 199 6.63 1.57 -3.77
N LEU A 200 6.06 1.73 -2.56
CA LEU A 200 6.81 1.80 -1.30
C LEU A 200 6.36 0.63 -0.43
N ILE A 201 7.26 -0.31 -0.20
CA ILE A 201 6.98 -1.57 0.49
C ILE A 201 7.78 -1.64 1.78
N ALA A 202 7.11 -1.55 2.91
CA ALA A 202 7.72 -1.77 4.21
C ALA A 202 7.88 -3.27 4.46
N THR A 203 9.09 -3.68 4.82
CA THR A 203 9.39 -5.06 5.19
C THR A 203 10.57 -5.13 6.14
N HIS A 204 10.59 -6.16 6.98
CA HIS A 204 11.77 -6.53 7.78
C HIS A 204 12.57 -7.67 7.12
N ASN A 205 12.05 -8.26 6.04
CA ASN A 205 12.73 -9.32 5.30
C ASN A 205 13.71 -8.71 4.28
N LEU A 206 15.01 -8.82 4.56
CA LEU A 206 16.08 -8.26 3.74
C LEU A 206 16.22 -8.96 2.38
N ASP A 207 15.89 -10.25 2.29
CA ASP A 207 15.94 -11.01 1.04
C ASP A 207 14.87 -10.52 0.06
N LEU A 208 13.67 -10.20 0.56
CA LEU A 208 12.64 -9.59 -0.25
C LEU A 208 12.99 -8.13 -0.62
N ALA A 209 13.56 -7.37 0.33
CA ALA A 209 14.01 -6.00 0.09
C ALA A 209 15.07 -5.91 -1.02
N ALA A 210 16.00 -6.87 -1.07
CA ALA A 210 17.04 -6.94 -2.09
C ALA A 210 16.51 -7.18 -3.52
N ARG A 211 15.25 -7.58 -3.69
CA ARG A 211 14.59 -7.79 -5.00
C ARG A 211 13.90 -6.53 -5.53
N MET A 212 13.93 -5.43 -4.78
CA MET A 212 13.39 -4.12 -5.14
C MET A 212 14.49 -3.21 -5.70
N ASP A 213 14.12 -2.07 -6.29
CA ASP A 213 15.08 -1.21 -6.98
C ASP A 213 16.00 -0.47 -6.02
N ARG A 214 15.48 -0.09 -4.86
CA ARG A 214 16.22 0.67 -3.83
C ARG A 214 15.76 0.29 -2.44
N ILE A 215 16.69 0.27 -1.51
CA ILE A 215 16.42 0.05 -0.08
C ILE A 215 16.69 1.36 0.66
N VAL A 216 15.74 1.79 1.46
CA VAL A 216 15.89 2.89 2.42
C VAL A 216 15.62 2.36 3.84
N ARG A 217 16.25 2.98 4.82
CA ARG A 217 16.07 2.60 6.22
C ARG A 217 15.39 3.70 7.00
N LEU A 218 14.48 3.32 7.87
CA LEU A 218 13.89 4.26 8.84
C LEU A 218 14.55 4.01 10.20
N GLU A 219 15.41 4.94 10.61
CA GLU A 219 16.18 4.88 11.83
C GLU A 219 15.93 6.13 12.67
N GLN A 220 15.55 5.96 13.93
CA GLN A 220 15.28 7.06 14.87
C GLN A 220 14.33 8.14 14.33
N GLY A 221 13.34 7.71 13.51
CA GLY A 221 12.34 8.60 12.90
C GLY A 221 12.81 9.36 11.66
N ARG A 222 13.96 9.01 11.09
CA ARG A 222 14.52 9.59 9.86
C ARG A 222 14.76 8.52 8.80
N VAL A 223 14.62 8.88 7.54
CA VAL A 223 15.00 8.01 6.41
C VAL A 223 16.47 8.25 6.10
N VAL A 224 17.22 7.14 6.01
CA VAL A 224 18.67 7.11 5.73
C VAL A 224 18.96 6.09 4.63
#